data_638b5e75055809766b3f8bd6029075cf
#
_entry.id   638b5e75055809766b3f8bd6029075cf
#
_cell.length_a   1.000
_cell.length_b   1.000
_cell.length_c   1.000
_cell.angle_alpha   90.00
_cell.angle_beta   90.00
_cell.angle_gamma   90.00
#
_symmetry.space_group_name_H-M   'P 1'
#
loop_
_entity.id
_entity.type
_entity.pdbx_description
1 polymer ?
#
loop_
_entity_poly.entity_id
_entity_poly.type
_entity_poly.pdbx_seq_one_letter_code
_entity_poly.pdbx_strand_id
1 'polypeptide(L)'
;RIAGDVPLCDGTNHSDLAVYRPGRKALEELGIRSPLAEADISKDEIRSLGAALGFRNPGQMARPCLLTRFPYGMKPASRDLTFAADAEAAVEALMKEDDRLSGLRFRCRFPDGVSPVIHLERTSVSHAEAPGLLAEGLRKKLGERASGLRIELVNELSGWFDRPVRN
;
A
#
# COMPACT_ATOMS: atom_id res chain seq x y z
N ARG A 1 18.37 -1.04 21.44
CA ARG A 1 19.86 -1.06 21.27
C ARG A 1 20.22 -2.39 20.63
N ILE A 2 20.66 -2.37 19.38
CA ILE A 2 21.36 -3.51 18.78
C ILE A 2 22.79 -3.42 19.30
N ALA A 3 23.24 -4.45 19.99
CA ALA A 3 24.58 -4.48 20.59
C ALA A 3 25.62 -4.78 19.48
N GLY A 4 26.63 -3.93 19.34
CA GLY A 4 27.78 -4.11 18.47
C GLY A 4 27.73 -3.29 17.18
N ASP A 5 28.83 -3.29 16.42
CA ASP A 5 29.00 -2.62 15.12
C ASP A 5 28.25 -3.32 13.98
N VAL A 6 26.97 -3.70 14.20
CA VAL A 6 26.15 -4.29 13.13
C VAL A 6 25.54 -3.17 12.32
N PRO A 7 25.81 -3.10 10.99
CA PRO A 7 25.24 -2.06 10.14
C PRO A 7 23.73 -2.24 10.06
N LEU A 8 22.98 -1.14 10.24
CA LEU A 8 21.58 -1.10 9.88
C LEU A 8 21.45 -1.04 8.36
N CYS A 9 20.56 -1.88 7.83
CA CYS A 9 20.32 -1.94 6.38
C CYS A 9 18.82 -1.80 6.11
N ASP A 10 18.49 -1.25 4.93
CA ASP A 10 17.12 -1.21 4.41
C ASP A 10 16.98 -2.02 3.10
N GLY A 11 15.76 -2.09 2.56
CA GLY A 11 15.45 -2.79 1.31
C GLY A 11 15.42 -1.90 0.07
N THR A 12 16.00 -0.70 0.12
CA THR A 12 16.12 0.17 -1.07
C THR A 12 16.92 -0.55 -2.15
N ASN A 13 16.40 -0.58 -3.36
CA ASN A 13 17.04 -1.21 -4.51
C ASN A 13 17.42 -0.17 -5.58
N HIS A 14 18.16 -0.58 -6.62
CA HIS A 14 18.61 0.32 -7.68
C HIS A 14 17.45 1.08 -8.35
N SER A 15 16.33 0.42 -8.65
CA SER A 15 15.16 1.08 -9.27
C SER A 15 14.52 2.17 -8.39
N ASP A 16 14.68 2.08 -7.06
CA ASP A 16 14.18 3.09 -6.13
C ASP A 16 14.99 4.38 -6.14
N LEU A 17 16.22 4.35 -6.67
CA LEU A 17 17.08 5.54 -6.76
C LEU A 17 16.57 6.57 -7.78
N ALA A 18 15.84 6.10 -8.79
CA ALA A 18 15.25 6.94 -9.83
C ALA A 18 13.95 7.62 -9.38
N VAL A 19 13.39 7.24 -8.22
CA VAL A 19 12.11 7.75 -7.71
C VAL A 19 12.36 8.66 -6.51
N TYR A 20 11.72 9.84 -6.51
CA TYR A 20 11.76 10.72 -5.35
C TYR A 20 11.11 10.05 -4.12
N ARG A 21 11.90 9.87 -3.07
CA ARG A 21 11.45 9.32 -1.77
C ARG A 21 11.95 10.21 -0.63
N PRO A 22 11.06 10.94 0.06
CA PRO A 22 11.45 11.86 1.14
C PRO A 22 12.30 11.20 2.24
N GLY A 23 12.03 9.91 2.54
CA GLY A 23 12.75 9.17 3.58
C GLY A 23 14.22 8.86 3.25
N ARG A 24 14.66 9.00 2.00
CA ARG A 24 16.02 8.63 1.60
C ARG A 24 17.08 9.50 2.27
N LYS A 25 16.81 10.79 2.40
CA LYS A 25 17.71 11.71 3.12
C LYS A 25 17.90 11.29 4.58
N ALA A 26 16.84 10.87 5.25
CA ALA A 26 16.92 10.38 6.62
C ALA A 26 17.76 9.08 6.74
N LEU A 27 17.68 8.19 5.76
CA LEU A 27 18.52 6.98 5.72
C LEU A 27 20.00 7.35 5.62
N GLU A 28 20.35 8.28 4.74
CA GLU A 28 21.72 8.79 4.57
C GLU A 28 22.23 9.46 5.86
N GLU A 29 21.43 10.33 6.48
CA GLU A 29 21.78 11.03 7.73
C GLU A 29 21.98 10.07 8.92
N LEU A 30 21.25 8.94 8.93
CA LEU A 30 21.36 7.92 9.96
C LEU A 30 22.41 6.83 9.66
N GLY A 31 23.13 6.92 8.54
CA GLY A 31 24.13 5.94 8.13
C GLY A 31 23.55 4.55 7.83
N ILE A 32 22.26 4.49 7.43
CA ILE A 32 21.61 3.23 7.07
C ILE A 32 22.05 2.83 5.66
N ARG A 33 22.54 1.62 5.51
CA ARG A 33 23.01 1.08 4.22
C ARG A 33 21.87 0.47 3.42
N SER A 34 22.00 0.53 2.10
CA SER A 34 21.05 -0.05 1.14
C SER A 34 21.76 -1.09 0.26
N PRO A 35 22.03 -2.31 0.77
CA PRO A 35 22.87 -3.30 0.09
C PRO A 35 22.39 -3.68 -1.31
N LEU A 36 21.09 -3.70 -1.55
CA LEU A 36 20.53 -4.01 -2.88
C LEU A 36 20.81 -2.87 -3.88
N ALA A 37 20.73 -1.61 -3.43
CA ALA A 37 21.06 -0.47 -4.25
C ALA A 37 22.60 -0.36 -4.47
N GLU A 38 23.40 -0.63 -3.44
CA GLU A 38 24.85 -0.65 -3.50
C GLU A 38 25.39 -1.73 -4.47
N ALA A 39 24.65 -2.82 -4.61
CA ALA A 39 24.96 -3.91 -5.55
C ALA A 39 24.28 -3.73 -6.93
N ASP A 40 23.72 -2.55 -7.22
CA ASP A 40 22.99 -2.23 -8.45
C ASP A 40 21.83 -3.18 -8.79
N ILE A 41 21.28 -3.89 -7.79
CA ILE A 41 20.19 -4.85 -8.00
C ILE A 41 18.88 -4.13 -8.21
N SER A 42 18.29 -4.32 -9.38
CA SER A 42 16.98 -3.78 -9.77
C SER A 42 15.82 -4.56 -9.15
N LYS A 43 14.64 -3.98 -9.20
CA LYS A 43 13.41 -4.62 -8.72
C LYS A 43 13.04 -5.90 -9.47
N ASP A 44 13.35 -5.97 -10.76
CA ASP A 44 13.05 -7.15 -11.58
C ASP A 44 14.05 -8.28 -11.30
N GLU A 45 15.33 -7.95 -11.06
CA GLU A 45 16.31 -8.92 -10.59
C GLU A 45 15.97 -9.48 -9.21
N ILE A 46 15.48 -8.64 -8.28
CA ILE A 46 15.00 -9.11 -6.97
C ILE A 46 13.87 -10.14 -7.13
N ARG A 47 12.92 -9.88 -8.03
CA ARG A 47 11.82 -10.81 -8.30
C ARG A 47 12.30 -12.12 -8.89
N SER A 48 13.22 -12.06 -9.84
CA SER A 48 13.83 -13.22 -10.48
C SER A 48 14.63 -14.06 -9.49
N LEU A 49 15.44 -13.41 -8.65
CA LEU A 49 16.20 -14.08 -7.58
C LEU A 49 15.27 -14.69 -6.54
N GLY A 50 14.21 -13.96 -6.14
CA GLY A 50 13.21 -14.46 -5.20
C GLY A 50 12.49 -15.71 -5.72
N ALA A 51 12.18 -15.75 -7.02
CA ALA A 51 11.60 -16.92 -7.66
C ALA A 51 12.59 -18.10 -7.65
N ALA A 52 13.85 -17.86 -8.01
CA ALA A 52 14.90 -18.87 -8.03
C ALA A 52 15.20 -19.44 -6.62
N LEU A 53 15.09 -18.61 -5.58
CA LEU A 53 15.27 -18.99 -4.19
C LEU A 53 14.01 -19.60 -3.55
N GLY A 54 12.91 -19.77 -4.31
CA GLY A 54 11.68 -20.39 -3.83
C GLY A 54 10.86 -19.50 -2.87
N PHE A 55 10.96 -18.19 -2.97
CA PHE A 55 10.13 -17.29 -2.17
C PHE A 55 8.65 -17.49 -2.52
N ARG A 56 7.79 -17.50 -1.50
CA ARG A 56 6.35 -17.77 -1.66
C ARG A 56 5.65 -16.84 -2.66
N ASN A 57 6.08 -15.58 -2.74
CA ASN A 57 5.44 -14.57 -3.59
C ASN A 57 6.46 -13.60 -4.17
N PRO A 58 7.34 -14.04 -5.10
CA PRO A 58 8.41 -13.22 -5.65
C PRO A 58 7.88 -12.04 -6.47
N GLY A 59 6.70 -12.17 -7.09
CA GLY A 59 6.02 -11.13 -7.86
C GLY A 59 5.17 -10.17 -7.03
N GLN A 60 5.23 -10.23 -5.70
CA GLN A 60 4.40 -9.38 -4.84
C GLN A 60 4.53 -7.90 -5.21
N MET A 61 3.38 -7.27 -5.46
CA MET A 61 3.33 -5.82 -5.64
C MET A 61 3.75 -5.10 -4.35
N ALA A 62 4.49 -3.99 -4.51
CA ALA A 62 4.88 -3.18 -3.37
C ALA A 62 3.65 -2.74 -2.57
N ARG A 63 3.60 -3.11 -1.30
CA ARG A 63 2.57 -2.66 -0.36
C ARG A 63 3.19 -1.61 0.56
N PRO A 64 2.84 -0.32 0.38
CA PRO A 64 3.27 0.70 1.32
C PRO A 64 2.80 0.37 2.73
N CYS A 65 3.57 0.77 3.74
CA CYS A 65 3.23 0.60 5.14
C CYS A 65 1.79 1.08 5.43
N LEU A 66 1.05 0.35 6.27
CA LEU A 66 -0.33 0.71 6.64
C LEU A 66 -0.45 2.11 7.26
N LEU A 67 0.62 2.64 7.85
CA LEU A 67 0.64 4.02 8.34
C LEU A 67 0.39 5.05 7.23
N THR A 68 0.71 4.73 5.97
CA THR A 68 0.43 5.61 4.82
C THR A 68 -1.07 5.69 4.47
N ARG A 69 -1.93 5.02 5.23
CA ARG A 69 -3.39 5.09 5.10
C ARG A 69 -3.99 6.24 5.92
N PHE A 70 -3.16 6.91 6.72
CA PHE A 70 -3.56 7.94 7.68
C PHE A 70 -2.83 9.26 7.40
N PRO A 71 -3.42 10.39 7.78
CA PRO A 71 -2.76 11.71 7.68
C PRO A 71 -1.44 11.76 8.45
N TYR A 72 -0.52 12.60 7.98
CA TYR A 72 0.75 12.83 8.66
C TYR A 72 0.55 13.33 10.10
N GLY A 73 1.43 12.85 10.99
CA GLY A 73 1.38 13.20 12.42
C GLY A 73 0.31 12.47 13.22
N MET A 74 -0.57 11.72 12.57
CA MET A 74 -1.57 10.91 13.26
C MET A 74 -0.95 9.63 13.83
N LYS A 75 -1.43 9.25 15.02
CA LYS A 75 -1.14 7.95 15.65
C LYS A 75 -2.38 7.07 15.59
N PRO A 76 -2.54 6.25 14.56
CA PRO A 76 -3.72 5.40 14.43
C PRO A 76 -3.76 4.37 15.55
N ALA A 77 -4.96 4.03 16.02
CA ALA A 77 -5.14 2.91 16.94
C ALA A 77 -4.92 1.58 16.22
N SER A 78 -4.51 0.54 16.97
CA SER A 78 -4.28 -0.79 16.40
C SER A 78 -5.51 -1.33 15.65
N ARG A 79 -6.73 -1.06 16.16
CA ARG A 79 -7.99 -1.45 15.51
C ARG A 79 -8.15 -0.84 14.12
N ASP A 80 -7.70 0.41 13.91
CA ASP A 80 -7.84 1.11 12.63
C ASP A 80 -6.82 0.57 11.61
N LEU A 81 -5.61 0.22 12.06
CA LEU A 81 -4.62 -0.47 11.25
C LEU A 81 -5.11 -1.87 10.84
N THR A 82 -5.68 -2.63 11.79
CA THR A 82 -6.27 -3.94 11.52
C THR A 82 -7.43 -3.82 10.53
N PHE A 83 -8.31 -2.83 10.73
CA PHE A 83 -9.40 -2.59 9.79
C PHE A 83 -8.90 -2.29 8.38
N ALA A 84 -7.89 -1.41 8.24
CA ALA A 84 -7.30 -1.11 6.93
C ALA A 84 -6.75 -2.37 6.24
N ALA A 85 -6.05 -3.24 7.00
CA ALA A 85 -5.52 -4.50 6.48
C ALA A 85 -6.63 -5.45 6.04
N ASP A 86 -7.65 -5.64 6.88
CA ASP A 86 -8.79 -6.54 6.61
C ASP A 86 -9.61 -6.04 5.42
N ALA A 87 -9.85 -4.74 5.32
CA ALA A 87 -10.57 -4.15 4.20
C ALA A 87 -9.81 -4.33 2.87
N GLU A 88 -8.49 -4.09 2.86
CA GLU A 88 -7.66 -4.33 1.67
C GLU A 88 -7.65 -5.83 1.30
N ALA A 89 -7.54 -6.73 2.27
CA ALA A 89 -7.59 -8.17 2.03
C ALA A 89 -8.97 -8.62 1.49
N ALA A 90 -10.05 -8.03 1.99
CA ALA A 90 -11.40 -8.31 1.50
C ALA A 90 -11.58 -7.85 0.04
N VAL A 91 -11.05 -6.69 -0.35
CA VAL A 91 -11.05 -6.24 -1.75
C VAL A 91 -10.27 -7.23 -2.63
N GLU A 92 -9.08 -7.65 -2.21
CA GLU A 92 -8.27 -8.62 -2.98
C GLU A 92 -8.97 -9.97 -3.14
N ALA A 93 -9.71 -10.41 -2.13
CA ALA A 93 -10.50 -11.63 -2.21
C ALA A 93 -11.64 -11.48 -3.23
N LEU A 94 -12.37 -10.36 -3.19
CA LEU A 94 -13.45 -10.07 -4.13
C LEU A 94 -12.95 -9.97 -5.58
N MET A 95 -11.77 -9.37 -5.79
CA MET A 95 -11.12 -9.31 -7.11
C MET A 95 -10.78 -10.70 -7.69
N LYS A 96 -10.62 -11.71 -6.85
CA LYS A 96 -10.39 -13.10 -7.27
C LYS A 96 -11.69 -13.87 -7.50
N GLU A 97 -12.78 -13.43 -6.89
CA GLU A 97 -14.10 -14.06 -6.94
C GLU A 97 -14.96 -13.54 -8.11
N ASP A 98 -14.67 -12.31 -8.59
CA ASP A 98 -15.44 -11.65 -9.65
C ASP A 98 -14.51 -10.93 -10.64
N ASP A 99 -14.49 -11.42 -11.88
CA ASP A 99 -13.62 -10.89 -12.94
C ASP A 99 -13.90 -9.42 -13.26
N ARG A 100 -15.13 -8.91 -13.00
CA ARG A 100 -15.49 -7.51 -13.18
C ARG A 100 -14.75 -6.58 -12.21
N LEU A 101 -14.20 -7.13 -11.14
CA LEU A 101 -13.36 -6.43 -10.16
C LEU A 101 -11.85 -6.63 -10.43
N SER A 102 -11.50 -7.45 -11.42
CA SER A 102 -10.11 -7.73 -11.75
C SER A 102 -9.36 -6.47 -12.17
N GLY A 103 -8.10 -6.37 -11.78
CA GLY A 103 -7.24 -5.24 -12.15
C GLY A 103 -7.50 -3.93 -11.40
N LEU A 104 -8.46 -3.88 -10.48
CA LEU A 104 -8.70 -2.68 -9.67
C LEU A 104 -7.44 -2.30 -8.89
N ARG A 105 -7.10 -1.01 -8.95
CA ARG A 105 -6.08 -0.40 -8.10
C ARG A 105 -6.78 0.39 -7.01
N PHE A 106 -6.43 0.10 -5.77
CA PHE A 106 -7.16 0.64 -4.62
C PHE A 106 -6.26 0.86 -3.40
N ARG A 107 -6.78 1.61 -2.43
CA ARG A 107 -6.25 1.76 -1.06
C ARG A 107 -7.39 2.01 -0.10
N CYS A 108 -7.35 1.36 1.07
CA CYS A 108 -8.17 1.76 2.20
C CYS A 108 -7.47 2.93 2.90
N ARG A 109 -8.15 4.05 3.09
CA ARG A 109 -7.61 5.25 3.75
C ARG A 109 -8.57 5.82 4.77
N PHE A 110 -8.02 6.66 5.64
CA PHE A 110 -8.75 7.44 6.64
C PHE A 110 -8.43 8.93 6.41
N PRO A 111 -9.05 9.59 5.41
CA PRO A 111 -8.69 10.96 5.02
C PRO A 111 -8.81 11.97 6.16
N ASP A 112 -9.80 11.79 7.03
CA ASP A 112 -10.06 12.60 8.24
C ASP A 112 -9.45 11.96 9.51
N GLY A 113 -8.76 10.83 9.37
CA GLY A 113 -8.20 10.07 10.47
C GLY A 113 -9.18 9.13 11.17
N VAL A 114 -10.47 9.16 10.83
CA VAL A 114 -11.53 8.42 11.54
C VAL A 114 -12.36 7.56 10.59
N SER A 115 -12.78 8.12 9.45
CA SER A 115 -13.73 7.48 8.55
C SER A 115 -13.00 6.70 7.45
N PRO A 116 -13.19 5.37 7.35
CA PRO A 116 -12.55 4.57 6.32
C PRO A 116 -13.16 4.82 4.94
N VAL A 117 -12.30 4.90 3.94
CA VAL A 117 -12.68 5.06 2.52
C VAL A 117 -11.83 4.10 1.68
N ILE A 118 -12.45 3.37 0.77
CA ILE A 118 -11.74 2.68 -0.30
C ILE A 118 -11.61 3.66 -1.48
N HIS A 119 -10.41 4.17 -1.68
CA HIS A 119 -10.08 4.90 -2.90
C HIS A 119 -9.81 3.91 -4.02
N LEU A 120 -10.56 4.01 -5.11
CA LEU A 120 -10.32 3.29 -6.35
C LEU A 120 -9.69 4.24 -7.37
N GLU A 121 -8.62 3.82 -8.01
CA GLU A 121 -8.04 4.58 -9.11
C GLU A 121 -8.96 4.48 -10.33
N ARG A 122 -9.47 5.62 -10.77
CA ARG A 122 -10.48 5.73 -11.84
C ARG A 122 -10.09 4.97 -13.11
N THR A 123 -8.82 5.05 -13.51
CA THR A 123 -8.29 4.40 -14.70
C THR A 123 -8.24 2.87 -14.62
N SER A 124 -8.38 2.30 -13.41
CA SER A 124 -8.41 0.85 -13.20
C SER A 124 -9.82 0.27 -13.18
N VAL A 125 -10.85 1.10 -13.23
CA VAL A 125 -12.26 0.67 -13.22
C VAL A 125 -12.72 0.41 -14.65
N SER A 126 -12.75 -0.87 -15.04
CA SER A 126 -13.15 -1.32 -16.39
C SER A 126 -14.68 -1.46 -16.55
N HIS A 127 -15.38 -1.70 -15.45
CA HIS A 127 -16.82 -1.94 -15.40
C HIS A 127 -17.51 -0.89 -14.54
N ALA A 128 -18.53 -0.23 -15.06
CA ALA A 128 -19.24 0.85 -14.36
C ALA A 128 -19.89 0.39 -13.04
N GLU A 129 -20.30 -0.88 -12.95
CA GLU A 129 -20.90 -1.47 -11.76
C GLU A 129 -19.87 -1.88 -10.68
N ALA A 130 -18.57 -1.88 -10.99
CA ALA A 130 -17.53 -2.36 -10.07
C ALA A 130 -17.57 -1.70 -8.68
N PRO A 131 -17.76 -0.37 -8.53
CA PRO A 131 -17.87 0.24 -7.20
C PRO A 131 -19.07 -0.30 -6.39
N GLY A 132 -20.20 -0.54 -7.05
CA GLY A 132 -21.40 -1.10 -6.41
C GLY A 132 -21.21 -2.54 -5.95
N LEU A 133 -20.65 -3.38 -6.83
CA LEU A 133 -20.30 -4.77 -6.52
C LEU A 133 -19.32 -4.87 -5.37
N LEU A 134 -18.31 -4.02 -5.40
CA LEU A 134 -17.32 -3.95 -4.33
C LEU A 134 -17.95 -3.54 -3.00
N ALA A 135 -18.83 -2.54 -2.98
CA ALA A 135 -19.52 -2.11 -1.77
C ALA A 135 -20.39 -3.23 -1.17
N GLU A 136 -21.12 -3.96 -2.01
CA GLU A 136 -21.93 -5.11 -1.58
C GLU A 136 -21.05 -6.23 -1.04
N GLY A 137 -19.99 -6.59 -1.76
CA GLY A 137 -19.05 -7.64 -1.34
C GLY A 137 -18.34 -7.31 -0.02
N LEU A 138 -17.94 -6.06 0.17
CA LEU A 138 -17.31 -5.61 1.41
C LEU A 138 -18.27 -5.66 2.59
N ARG A 139 -19.55 -5.28 2.40
CA ARG A 139 -20.56 -5.44 3.46
C ARG A 139 -20.73 -6.91 3.85
N LYS A 140 -20.74 -7.82 2.89
CA LYS A 140 -20.84 -9.28 3.17
C LYS A 140 -19.62 -9.81 3.92
N LYS A 141 -18.41 -9.39 3.51
CA LYS A 141 -17.16 -9.92 4.11
C LYS A 141 -16.80 -9.30 5.46
N LEU A 142 -17.09 -8.02 5.67
CA LEU A 142 -16.73 -7.27 6.88
C LEU A 142 -17.90 -7.10 7.87
N GLY A 143 -19.15 -7.39 7.45
CA GLY A 143 -20.33 -7.25 8.28
C GLY A 143 -20.53 -5.81 8.76
N GLU A 144 -20.91 -5.66 10.04
CA GLU A 144 -21.12 -4.34 10.66
C GLU A 144 -19.88 -3.45 10.65
N ARG A 145 -18.69 -4.02 10.57
CA ARG A 145 -17.43 -3.26 10.47
C ARG A 145 -17.36 -2.44 9.18
N ALA A 146 -18.12 -2.78 8.15
CA ALA A 146 -18.24 -1.99 6.92
C ALA A 146 -19.19 -0.80 7.06
N SER A 147 -19.86 -0.62 8.21
CA SER A 147 -20.72 0.54 8.46
C SER A 147 -19.90 1.83 8.36
N GLY A 148 -20.33 2.75 7.50
CA GLY A 148 -19.60 3.99 7.23
C GLY A 148 -18.42 3.87 6.26
N LEU A 149 -18.06 2.67 5.79
CA LEU A 149 -17.07 2.50 4.74
C LEU A 149 -17.61 3.03 3.40
N ARG A 150 -16.90 3.99 2.82
CA ARG A 150 -17.25 4.59 1.53
C ARG A 150 -16.30 4.10 0.44
N ILE A 151 -16.76 4.20 -0.81
CA ILE A 151 -15.93 3.97 -1.99
C ILE A 151 -15.89 5.25 -2.78
N GLU A 152 -14.70 5.73 -3.11
CA GLU A 152 -14.48 6.97 -3.85
C GLU A 152 -13.53 6.72 -5.02
N LEU A 153 -13.88 7.28 -6.19
CA LEU A 153 -13.03 7.25 -7.38
C LEU A 153 -12.02 8.40 -7.32
N VAL A 154 -10.75 8.06 -7.40
CA VAL A 154 -9.64 9.02 -7.41
C VAL A 154 -8.84 8.90 -8.70
N ASN A 155 -8.18 9.97 -9.10
CA ASN A 155 -7.36 9.96 -10.30
C ASN A 155 -6.03 9.23 -10.07
N GLU A 156 -5.50 9.27 -8.86
CA GLU A 156 -4.21 8.72 -8.51
C GLU A 156 -4.18 8.27 -7.04
N LEU A 157 -3.56 7.11 -6.79
CA LEU A 157 -3.41 6.56 -5.44
C LEU A 157 -2.12 7.03 -4.75
N SER A 158 -1.07 7.36 -5.48
CA SER A 158 0.22 7.78 -4.89
C SER A 158 0.14 9.19 -4.33
N GLY A 159 0.95 9.49 -3.29
CA GLY A 159 1.10 10.84 -2.74
C GLY A 159 -0.20 11.47 -2.24
N TRP A 160 -1.16 10.70 -1.77
CA TRP A 160 -2.47 11.23 -1.38
C TRP A 160 -2.39 12.30 -0.30
N PHE A 161 -1.60 12.06 0.73
CA PHE A 161 -1.41 13.01 1.84
C PHE A 161 -0.29 14.03 1.59
N ASP A 162 0.46 13.89 0.49
CA ASP A 162 1.49 14.85 0.05
C ASP A 162 0.90 16.03 -0.73
N ARG A 163 -0.37 15.95 -1.10
CA ARG A 163 -1.05 16.99 -1.88
C ARG A 163 -1.40 18.16 -0.98
N PRO A 164 -1.13 19.40 -1.41
CA PRO A 164 -1.63 20.56 -0.69
C PRO A 164 -3.17 20.46 -0.62
N VAL A 165 -3.71 20.69 0.57
CA VAL A 165 -5.16 20.82 0.76
C VAL A 165 -5.64 21.89 -0.21
N ARG A 166 -6.35 21.51 -1.26
CA ARG A 166 -7.03 22.50 -2.10
C ARG A 166 -8.19 23.06 -1.28
N ASN A 167 -7.98 24.27 -0.76
CA ASN A 167 -9.06 25.10 -0.22
C ASN A 167 -10.05 25.45 -1.33
#